data_894767c43311ed4cd89f50992b4a21b1
#
_entry.id   894767c43311ed4cd89f50992b4a21b1
#
_cell.length_a   1.000
_cell.length_b   1.000
_cell.length_c   1.000
_cell.angle_alpha   90.00
_cell.angle_beta   90.00
_cell.angle_gamma   90.00
#
_symmetry.space_group_name_H-M   'P 1'
#
loop_
_entity.id
_entity.type
_entity.pdbx_description
1 polymer ?
#
loop_
_entity_poly.entity_id
_entity_poly.type
_entity_poly.pdbx_seq_one_letter_code
_entity_poly.pdbx_strand_id
1 'polypeptide(L)'
;MGIAGKTLNRIGRFYRQNIVKVQYPMLTSLSRRILKKEGTLGVVYMLHHICEKDAKLIPTNEDLKVSPAFLEEIILKYKKLGFDFVSLDQLNEMICSGVPNRRPFVAFTIDDGYLDNYTNALPVFEKYDVPFTIFVATDFIDKKAILWWDCVEELTMTHESVTTSDGKTYPCQTFQQRWNTFRYLRERILNLDQNCLEQGLNDMFARYDIDWYGPIKEKGMTWSQVEELADLPLCTIGGHTVSHPSLKKISPEEAEQEIREGIERIAQFIKQPVRYFAYPYGTPHEIGEREFRIIERLGIQLAFMAHQGCITVDNMKHVTRLPRVYLKE
;
A
#
# COMPACT_ATOMS: atom_id res chain seq x y z
N MET A 1 4.19 -28.94 -22.52
CA MET A 1 4.04 -27.48 -22.69
C MET A 1 2.81 -27.23 -23.55
N GLY A 2 1.71 -26.81 -22.91
CA GLY A 2 0.42 -26.69 -23.57
C GLY A 2 0.31 -25.43 -24.45
N ILE A 3 -0.76 -25.37 -25.23
CA ILE A 3 -1.10 -24.29 -26.18
C ILE A 3 -1.05 -22.90 -25.49
N ALA A 4 -1.46 -22.81 -24.22
CA ALA A 4 -1.41 -21.59 -23.41
C ALA A 4 0.02 -21.01 -23.27
N GLY A 5 1.03 -21.85 -23.05
CA GLY A 5 2.42 -21.38 -22.92
C GLY A 5 3.00 -20.80 -24.21
N LYS A 6 2.55 -21.30 -25.36
CA LYS A 6 2.98 -20.78 -26.68
C LYS A 6 2.31 -19.45 -27.02
N THR A 7 1.06 -19.27 -26.60
CA THR A 7 0.29 -18.02 -26.80
C THR A 7 0.86 -16.89 -25.92
N LEU A 8 1.16 -17.18 -24.66
CA LEU A 8 1.76 -16.22 -23.72
C LEU A 8 3.15 -15.75 -24.18
N ASN A 9 3.98 -16.66 -24.72
CA ASN A 9 5.27 -16.30 -25.29
C ASN A 9 5.17 -15.46 -26.58
N ARG A 10 4.09 -15.64 -27.36
CA ARG A 10 3.82 -14.83 -28.55
C ARG A 10 3.39 -13.41 -28.18
N ILE A 11 2.57 -13.27 -27.17
CA ILE A 11 2.11 -11.98 -26.64
C ILE A 11 3.27 -11.21 -26.02
N GLY A 12 4.12 -11.83 -25.20
CA GLY A 12 5.33 -11.21 -24.67
C GLY A 12 6.31 -10.74 -25.76
N ARG A 13 6.39 -11.46 -26.89
CA ARG A 13 7.19 -11.08 -28.04
C ARG A 13 6.58 -9.91 -28.84
N PHE A 14 5.26 -9.86 -28.98
CA PHE A 14 4.52 -8.76 -29.60
C PHE A 14 4.69 -7.45 -28.83
N TYR A 15 4.62 -7.49 -27.49
CA TYR A 15 4.90 -6.33 -26.64
C TYR A 15 6.33 -5.82 -26.81
N ARG A 16 7.33 -6.72 -26.84
CA ARG A 16 8.74 -6.30 -27.08
C ARG A 16 8.94 -5.60 -28.41
N GLN A 17 8.33 -6.09 -29.48
CA GLN A 17 8.57 -5.54 -30.83
C GLN A 17 7.87 -4.20 -31.05
N ASN A 18 6.75 -3.94 -30.38
CA ASN A 18 5.95 -2.74 -30.63
C ASN A 18 6.18 -1.63 -29.59
N ILE A 19 6.48 -1.98 -28.32
CA ILE A 19 6.71 -0.98 -27.27
C ILE A 19 8.15 -0.45 -27.27
N VAL A 20 9.13 -1.28 -27.63
CA VAL A 20 10.56 -0.87 -27.68
C VAL A 20 10.86 0.09 -28.85
N LYS A 21 10.02 0.13 -29.90
CA LYS A 21 10.20 1.05 -31.04
C LYS A 21 9.74 2.48 -30.77
N VAL A 22 8.99 2.72 -29.70
CA VAL A 22 8.60 4.09 -29.33
C VAL A 22 9.69 4.66 -28.44
N GLN A 23 10.52 5.53 -29.00
CA GLN A 23 11.54 6.30 -28.27
C GLN A 23 10.84 7.32 -27.37
N TYR A 24 10.63 6.97 -26.09
CA TYR A 24 10.15 7.91 -25.06
C TYR A 24 11.31 8.32 -24.15
N PRO A 25 11.75 9.58 -24.22
CA PRO A 25 12.90 10.07 -23.44
C PRO A 25 12.66 10.13 -21.93
N MET A 26 11.40 10.00 -21.47
CA MET A 26 10.99 10.26 -20.07
C MET A 26 10.36 9.06 -19.33
N LEU A 27 10.52 7.82 -19.79
CA LEU A 27 10.25 6.69 -18.91
C LEU A 27 11.32 6.69 -17.82
N THR A 28 10.90 6.77 -16.56
CA THR A 28 11.81 6.56 -15.43
C THR A 28 12.57 5.24 -15.65
N SER A 29 13.76 5.12 -15.10
CA SER A 29 14.56 3.89 -15.19
C SER A 29 13.77 2.65 -14.78
N LEU A 30 12.81 2.83 -13.88
CA LEU A 30 11.88 1.81 -13.39
C LEU A 30 10.89 1.37 -14.49
N SER A 31 10.20 2.27 -15.15
CA SER A 31 9.24 1.93 -16.24
C SER A 31 9.94 1.20 -17.39
N ARG A 32 11.18 1.57 -17.72
CA ARG A 32 11.99 0.85 -18.72
C ARG A 32 12.41 -0.55 -18.25
N ARG A 33 12.74 -0.72 -16.98
CA ARG A 33 13.04 -2.03 -16.39
C ARG A 33 11.82 -2.94 -16.40
N ILE A 34 10.65 -2.38 -16.06
CA ILE A 34 9.38 -3.07 -16.02
C ILE A 34 9.04 -3.64 -17.39
N LEU A 35 9.08 -2.82 -18.44
CA LEU A 35 8.74 -3.22 -19.80
C LEU A 35 9.80 -4.11 -20.48
N LYS A 36 11.03 -4.15 -19.96
CA LYS A 36 12.13 -4.98 -20.52
C LYS A 36 12.18 -6.40 -19.94
N LYS A 37 11.53 -6.66 -18.81
CA LYS A 37 11.54 -7.99 -18.19
C LYS A 37 10.61 -8.92 -18.97
N GLU A 38 11.13 -10.08 -19.35
CA GLU A 38 10.39 -11.09 -20.09
C GLU A 38 9.14 -11.54 -19.30
N GLY A 39 7.98 -11.60 -19.98
CA GLY A 39 6.72 -12.03 -19.38
C GLY A 39 6.04 -10.98 -18.47
N THR A 40 6.47 -9.72 -18.47
CA THR A 40 5.77 -8.65 -17.75
C THR A 40 4.43 -8.35 -18.43
N LEU A 41 3.36 -8.32 -17.64
CA LEU A 41 1.98 -8.04 -18.07
C LEU A 41 1.57 -6.61 -17.72
N GLY A 42 1.98 -6.11 -16.57
CA GLY A 42 1.62 -4.78 -16.10
C GLY A 42 2.23 -4.46 -14.74
N VAL A 43 1.75 -3.38 -14.16
CA VAL A 43 2.17 -2.89 -12.84
C VAL A 43 0.96 -2.61 -11.96
N VAL A 44 1.06 -2.96 -10.68
CA VAL A 44 0.16 -2.51 -9.63
C VAL A 44 0.93 -1.51 -8.78
N TYR A 45 0.49 -0.26 -8.77
CA TYR A 45 1.08 0.78 -7.94
C TYR A 45 0.54 0.72 -6.52
N MET A 46 1.42 0.98 -5.56
CA MET A 46 1.12 1.16 -4.15
C MET A 46 1.31 2.62 -3.79
N LEU A 47 0.27 3.23 -3.25
CA LEU A 47 0.23 4.58 -2.70
C LEU A 47 -0.28 4.52 -1.26
N HIS A 48 -0.16 5.64 -0.51
CA HIS A 48 -0.74 5.81 0.83
C HIS A 48 -1.39 7.19 0.93
N HIS A 49 -0.62 8.25 0.85
CA HIS A 49 -1.13 9.63 0.90
C HIS A 49 -1.13 10.30 -0.48
N ILE A 50 -2.21 11.04 -0.75
CA ILE A 50 -2.30 11.90 -1.93
C ILE A 50 -2.35 13.35 -1.49
N CYS A 51 -1.19 13.88 -1.14
CA CYS A 51 -1.01 15.26 -0.66
C CYS A 51 0.39 15.77 -0.97
N GLU A 52 0.58 17.08 -0.82
CA GLU A 52 1.88 17.72 -1.01
C GLU A 52 2.91 17.23 0.02
N LYS A 53 4.16 17.13 -0.42
CA LYS A 53 5.30 16.81 0.45
C LYS A 53 5.82 18.07 1.15
N ASP A 54 6.30 17.90 2.37
CA ASP A 54 7.08 18.92 3.06
C ASP A 54 8.54 18.45 3.22
N ALA A 55 9.43 19.03 2.42
CA ALA A 55 10.86 18.71 2.47
C ALA A 55 11.54 18.97 3.83
N LYS A 56 10.86 19.62 4.76
CA LYS A 56 11.35 19.87 6.14
C LYS A 56 11.06 18.71 7.08
N LEU A 57 10.11 17.82 6.71
CA LEU A 57 9.68 16.66 7.51
C LEU A 57 10.54 15.42 7.22
N ILE A 58 10.27 14.35 7.96
CA ILE A 58 11.08 13.12 7.92
C ILE A 58 10.87 12.39 6.58
N PRO A 59 11.92 12.15 5.78
CA PRO A 59 11.79 11.54 4.46
C PRO A 59 11.10 10.16 4.46
N THR A 60 11.20 9.42 5.54
CA THR A 60 10.55 8.10 5.67
C THR A 60 9.03 8.21 5.57
N ASN A 61 8.41 9.24 6.17
CA ASN A 61 6.98 9.50 6.08
C ASN A 61 6.64 10.27 4.80
N GLU A 62 7.46 11.26 4.43
CA GLU A 62 7.25 12.06 3.23
C GLU A 62 7.33 11.24 1.93
N ASP A 63 8.15 10.20 1.91
CA ASP A 63 8.21 9.27 0.79
C ASP A 63 6.87 8.52 0.55
N LEU A 64 5.98 8.41 1.54
CA LEU A 64 4.64 7.83 1.41
C LEU A 64 3.63 8.77 0.73
N LYS A 65 4.01 10.01 0.47
CA LYS A 65 3.16 11.03 -0.14
C LYS A 65 3.45 11.19 -1.62
N VAL A 66 2.42 11.41 -2.40
CA VAL A 66 2.50 11.91 -3.77
C VAL A 66 1.49 13.04 -3.94
N SER A 67 1.86 14.11 -4.65
CA SER A 67 0.93 15.21 -4.90
C SER A 67 -0.18 14.79 -5.87
N PRO A 68 -1.39 15.40 -5.80
CA PRO A 68 -2.43 15.19 -6.80
C PRO A 68 -1.95 15.50 -8.23
N ALA A 69 -1.10 16.53 -8.38
CA ALA A 69 -0.53 16.92 -9.67
C ALA A 69 0.41 15.83 -10.22
N PHE A 70 1.23 15.22 -9.37
CA PHE A 70 2.10 14.11 -9.78
C PHE A 70 1.30 12.86 -10.15
N LEU A 71 0.24 12.51 -9.39
CA LEU A 71 -0.66 11.42 -9.72
C LEU A 71 -1.30 11.65 -11.10
N GLU A 72 -1.77 12.88 -11.37
CA GLU A 72 -2.31 13.27 -12.67
C GLU A 72 -1.28 13.10 -13.80
N GLU A 73 -0.04 13.56 -13.59
CA GLU A 73 1.05 13.40 -14.56
C GLU A 73 1.31 11.92 -14.89
N ILE A 74 1.33 11.06 -13.89
CA ILE A 74 1.52 9.61 -14.07
C ILE A 74 0.39 8.99 -14.88
N ILE A 75 -0.86 9.32 -14.59
CA ILE A 75 -2.03 8.86 -15.35
C ILE A 75 -1.91 9.30 -16.82
N LEU A 76 -1.69 10.57 -17.08
CA LEU A 76 -1.55 11.12 -18.44
C LEU A 76 -0.41 10.46 -19.21
N LYS A 77 0.69 10.19 -18.54
CA LYS A 77 1.85 9.51 -19.11
C LYS A 77 1.51 8.08 -19.56
N TYR A 78 0.81 7.30 -18.73
CA TYR A 78 0.41 5.95 -19.10
C TYR A 78 -0.67 5.94 -20.18
N LYS A 79 -1.63 6.89 -20.17
CA LYS A 79 -2.57 7.10 -21.28
C LYS A 79 -1.82 7.34 -22.61
N LYS A 80 -0.84 8.24 -22.62
CA LYS A 80 -0.02 8.52 -23.80
C LYS A 80 0.80 7.32 -24.26
N LEU A 81 1.22 6.46 -23.36
CA LEU A 81 1.95 5.22 -23.68
C LEU A 81 1.04 4.09 -24.16
N GLY A 82 -0.29 4.27 -24.14
CA GLY A 82 -1.26 3.27 -24.57
C GLY A 82 -1.41 2.10 -23.62
N PHE A 83 -1.17 2.30 -22.31
CA PHE A 83 -1.47 1.30 -21.28
C PHE A 83 -2.97 1.28 -21.01
N ASP A 84 -3.48 0.11 -20.64
CA ASP A 84 -4.82 -0.03 -20.12
C ASP A 84 -4.80 0.21 -18.60
N PHE A 85 -5.78 0.98 -18.08
CA PHE A 85 -6.02 1.08 -16.66
C PHE A 85 -7.02 0.01 -16.28
N VAL A 86 -6.68 -0.82 -15.30
CA VAL A 86 -7.50 -1.97 -14.92
C VAL A 86 -7.84 -1.94 -13.42
N SER A 87 -9.07 -2.35 -13.10
CA SER A 87 -9.45 -2.62 -11.72
C SER A 87 -8.84 -3.94 -11.24
N LEU A 88 -8.88 -4.21 -9.94
CA LEU A 88 -8.46 -5.52 -9.41
C LEU A 88 -9.42 -6.65 -9.86
N ASP A 89 -10.69 -6.35 -10.17
CA ASP A 89 -11.60 -7.33 -10.75
C ASP A 89 -11.15 -7.77 -12.13
N GLN A 90 -10.80 -6.81 -12.98
CA GLN A 90 -10.25 -7.11 -14.31
C GLN A 90 -8.91 -7.85 -14.22
N LEU A 91 -8.05 -7.49 -13.26
CA LEU A 91 -6.81 -8.23 -13.01
C LEU A 91 -7.10 -9.67 -12.57
N ASN A 92 -8.06 -9.86 -11.67
CA ASN A 92 -8.47 -11.19 -11.21
C ASN A 92 -9.04 -12.03 -12.36
N GLU A 93 -9.88 -11.45 -13.23
CA GLU A 93 -10.38 -12.12 -14.43
C GLU A 93 -9.27 -12.56 -15.39
N MET A 94 -8.27 -11.71 -15.62
CA MET A 94 -7.09 -12.07 -16.40
C MET A 94 -6.32 -13.25 -15.81
N ILE A 95 -6.18 -13.27 -14.49
CA ILE A 95 -5.49 -14.36 -13.77
C ILE A 95 -6.31 -15.66 -13.88
N CYS A 96 -7.61 -15.62 -13.59
CA CYS A 96 -8.48 -16.79 -13.60
C CYS A 96 -8.66 -17.38 -15.00
N SER A 97 -8.81 -16.53 -16.02
CA SER A 97 -8.94 -16.99 -17.41
C SER A 97 -7.64 -17.46 -18.04
N GLY A 98 -6.50 -17.07 -17.46
CA GLY A 98 -5.17 -17.28 -18.06
C GLY A 98 -4.95 -16.49 -19.36
N VAL A 99 -5.86 -15.55 -19.68
CA VAL A 99 -5.79 -14.71 -20.89
C VAL A 99 -5.30 -13.32 -20.49
N PRO A 100 -4.05 -12.97 -20.81
CA PRO A 100 -3.51 -11.66 -20.47
C PRO A 100 -4.16 -10.58 -21.34
N ASN A 101 -4.18 -9.37 -20.80
CA ASN A 101 -4.61 -8.20 -21.54
C ASN A 101 -3.80 -8.01 -22.83
N ARG A 102 -4.42 -7.41 -23.85
CA ARG A 102 -3.76 -7.17 -25.15
C ARG A 102 -2.66 -6.10 -25.05
N ARG A 103 -2.81 -5.16 -24.14
CA ARG A 103 -1.85 -4.09 -23.85
C ARG A 103 -1.32 -4.23 -22.43
N PRO A 104 -0.12 -3.69 -22.13
CA PRO A 104 0.33 -3.64 -20.76
C PRO A 104 -0.62 -2.80 -19.92
N PHE A 105 -0.80 -3.17 -18.66
CA PHE A 105 -1.75 -2.52 -17.78
C PHE A 105 -1.09 -1.79 -16.60
N VAL A 106 -1.86 -0.86 -16.06
CA VAL A 106 -1.60 -0.20 -14.77
C VAL A 106 -2.84 -0.37 -13.89
N ALA A 107 -2.63 -0.78 -12.66
CA ALA A 107 -3.62 -0.72 -11.59
C ALA A 107 -3.10 0.16 -10.46
N PHE A 108 -3.98 0.93 -9.83
CA PHE A 108 -3.65 1.76 -8.69
C PHE A 108 -4.27 1.20 -7.41
N THR A 109 -3.45 1.10 -6.37
CA THR A 109 -3.90 0.73 -5.02
C THR A 109 -3.41 1.75 -4.02
N ILE A 110 -4.23 2.05 -3.02
CA ILE A 110 -3.93 2.99 -1.94
C ILE A 110 -4.16 2.26 -0.62
N ASP A 111 -3.22 2.31 0.28
CA ASP A 111 -3.29 1.58 1.55
C ASP A 111 -3.78 2.49 2.69
N ASP A 112 -4.19 1.89 3.80
CA ASP A 112 -4.55 2.41 5.11
C ASP A 112 -5.98 2.98 5.23
N GLY A 113 -6.40 3.88 4.36
CA GLY A 113 -7.70 4.55 4.45
C GLY A 113 -7.60 5.98 5.00
N TYR A 114 -6.59 6.74 4.59
CA TYR A 114 -6.44 8.14 4.91
C TYR A 114 -7.50 9.02 4.24
N LEU A 115 -7.86 10.13 4.89
CA LEU A 115 -8.86 11.09 4.40
C LEU A 115 -8.50 11.68 3.03
N ASP A 116 -7.21 11.88 2.75
CA ASP A 116 -6.75 12.40 1.46
C ASP A 116 -6.98 11.43 0.30
N ASN A 117 -7.24 10.16 0.58
CA ASN A 117 -7.66 9.21 -0.44
C ASN A 117 -9.06 9.54 -0.98
N TYR A 118 -9.94 10.06 -0.13
CA TYR A 118 -11.27 10.53 -0.51
C TYR A 118 -11.22 11.97 -1.07
N THR A 119 -10.56 12.89 -0.36
CA THR A 119 -10.62 14.32 -0.71
C THR A 119 -9.76 14.71 -1.92
N ASN A 120 -8.63 14.01 -2.12
CA ASN A 120 -7.62 14.40 -3.10
C ASN A 120 -7.42 13.35 -4.20
N ALA A 121 -7.41 12.04 -3.88
CA ALA A 121 -7.20 11.00 -4.88
C ALA A 121 -8.45 10.77 -5.74
N LEU A 122 -9.63 10.65 -5.13
CA LEU A 122 -10.89 10.42 -5.84
C LEU A 122 -11.11 11.40 -6.99
N PRO A 123 -11.02 12.74 -6.80
CA PRO A 123 -11.23 13.68 -7.90
C PRO A 123 -10.28 13.50 -9.08
N VAL A 124 -9.04 13.04 -8.84
CA VAL A 124 -8.07 12.77 -9.90
C VAL A 124 -8.47 11.52 -10.67
N PHE A 125 -8.84 10.43 -9.99
CA PHE A 125 -9.26 9.19 -10.64
C PHE A 125 -10.57 9.37 -11.42
N GLU A 126 -11.55 10.08 -10.88
CA GLU A 126 -12.80 10.42 -11.58
C GLU A 126 -12.56 11.25 -12.84
N LYS A 127 -11.72 12.30 -12.74
CA LYS A 127 -11.40 13.17 -13.88
C LYS A 127 -10.87 12.39 -15.10
N TYR A 128 -10.18 11.30 -14.85
CA TYR A 128 -9.54 10.52 -15.91
C TYR A 128 -10.22 9.18 -16.20
N ASP A 129 -11.31 8.86 -15.51
CA ASP A 129 -12.00 7.57 -15.61
C ASP A 129 -11.02 6.40 -15.40
N VAL A 130 -10.29 6.43 -14.29
CA VAL A 130 -9.25 5.44 -13.94
C VAL A 130 -9.67 4.66 -12.71
N PRO A 131 -9.79 3.33 -12.80
CA PRO A 131 -10.14 2.51 -11.64
C PRO A 131 -9.01 2.46 -10.62
N PHE A 132 -9.38 2.40 -9.34
CA PHE A 132 -8.46 2.28 -8.22
C PHE A 132 -9.04 1.43 -7.09
N THR A 133 -8.18 1.01 -6.17
CA THR A 133 -8.57 0.22 -4.99
C THR A 133 -8.03 0.88 -3.75
N ILE A 134 -8.84 0.95 -2.68
CA ILE A 134 -8.37 1.37 -1.35
C ILE A 134 -8.39 0.14 -0.43
N PHE A 135 -7.26 -0.19 0.17
CA PHE A 135 -7.13 -1.21 1.20
C PHE A 135 -7.27 -0.57 2.58
N VAL A 136 -8.36 -0.88 3.27
CA VAL A 136 -8.76 -0.21 4.50
C VAL A 136 -8.34 -1.02 5.73
N ALA A 137 -7.58 -0.40 6.62
CA ALA A 137 -7.41 -0.85 8.01
C ALA A 137 -8.57 -0.26 8.84
N THR A 138 -9.36 -1.12 9.46
CA THR A 138 -10.66 -0.66 10.01
C THR A 138 -10.52 0.29 11.20
N ASP A 139 -9.44 0.18 11.98
CA ASP A 139 -9.16 1.10 13.08
C ASP A 139 -8.81 2.52 12.61
N PHE A 140 -8.37 2.69 11.36
CA PHE A 140 -8.20 4.02 10.75
C PHE A 140 -9.56 4.71 10.61
N ILE A 141 -10.57 3.97 10.18
CA ILE A 141 -11.93 4.49 9.98
C ILE A 141 -12.64 4.70 11.32
N ASP A 142 -12.42 3.79 12.28
CA ASP A 142 -12.94 3.87 13.65
C ASP A 142 -12.22 4.93 14.51
N LYS A 143 -11.17 5.56 14.00
CA LYS A 143 -10.32 6.51 14.72
C LYS A 143 -9.62 5.91 15.94
N LYS A 144 -9.27 4.63 15.85
CA LYS A 144 -8.59 3.85 16.91
C LYS A 144 -7.16 3.46 16.55
N ALA A 145 -6.72 3.71 15.31
CA ALA A 145 -5.36 3.41 14.89
C ALA A 145 -4.33 4.32 15.58
N ILE A 146 -3.23 3.73 15.99
CA ILE A 146 -2.07 4.45 16.53
C ILE A 146 -1.14 4.81 15.39
N LEU A 147 -1.18 6.07 14.93
CA LEU A 147 -0.25 6.58 13.94
C LEU A 147 1.08 6.98 14.61
N TRP A 148 1.74 6.00 15.23
CA TRP A 148 2.97 6.22 15.99
C TRP A 148 4.06 6.91 15.14
N TRP A 149 4.08 6.72 13.84
CA TRP A 149 5.04 7.37 12.94
C TRP A 149 4.85 8.88 12.86
N ASP A 150 3.62 9.37 12.90
CA ASP A 150 3.33 10.81 12.97
C ASP A 150 3.73 11.38 14.33
N CYS A 151 3.36 10.72 15.41
CA CYS A 151 3.68 11.17 16.77
C CYS A 151 5.20 11.19 17.03
N VAL A 152 5.91 10.17 16.56
CA VAL A 152 7.39 10.11 16.73
C VAL A 152 8.08 11.11 15.80
N GLU A 153 7.54 11.38 14.60
CA GLU A 153 8.02 12.46 13.76
C GLU A 153 7.90 13.80 14.48
N GLU A 154 6.71 14.14 15.00
CA GLU A 154 6.49 15.36 15.77
C GLU A 154 7.44 15.47 16.97
N LEU A 155 7.61 14.38 17.72
CA LEU A 155 8.53 14.32 18.85
C LEU A 155 9.97 14.63 18.43
N THR A 156 10.45 14.04 17.33
CA THR A 156 11.82 14.30 16.83
C THR A 156 11.98 15.68 16.22
N MET A 157 10.90 16.29 15.70
CA MET A 157 10.92 17.62 15.08
C MET A 157 10.87 18.75 16.12
N THR A 158 10.22 18.52 17.26
CA THR A 158 9.97 19.54 18.28
C THR A 158 10.99 19.57 19.43
N HIS A 159 11.76 18.49 19.63
CA HIS A 159 12.74 18.38 20.72
C HIS A 159 14.19 18.41 20.19
N GLU A 160 15.12 18.89 21.00
CA GLU A 160 16.57 18.84 20.69
C GLU A 160 17.15 17.42 20.85
N SER A 161 16.51 16.59 21.65
CA SER A 161 16.83 15.16 21.81
C SER A 161 15.63 14.37 22.32
N VAL A 162 15.58 13.10 22.01
CA VAL A 162 14.57 12.15 22.51
C VAL A 162 15.26 11.15 23.43
N THR A 163 14.76 11.02 24.67
CA THR A 163 15.27 10.06 25.67
C THR A 163 14.24 8.98 25.93
N THR A 164 14.59 7.73 25.67
CA THR A 164 13.70 6.57 25.95
C THR A 164 13.87 6.08 27.40
N SER A 165 12.92 5.27 27.87
CA SER A 165 12.86 4.79 29.26
C SER A 165 14.11 4.01 29.71
N ASP A 166 14.84 3.38 28.77
CA ASP A 166 16.13 2.71 29.05
C ASP A 166 17.29 3.70 29.27
N GLY A 167 17.01 4.99 29.35
CA GLY A 167 17.99 6.05 29.59
C GLY A 167 18.81 6.49 28.37
N LYS A 168 18.59 5.90 27.20
CA LYS A 168 19.28 6.30 25.97
C LYS A 168 18.70 7.60 25.44
N THR A 169 19.60 8.50 25.05
CA THR A 169 19.25 9.81 24.48
C THR A 169 19.74 9.90 23.05
N TYR A 170 18.86 10.33 22.16
CA TYR A 170 19.07 10.45 20.72
C TYR A 170 18.97 11.91 20.29
N PRO A 171 20.00 12.47 19.63
CA PRO A 171 20.01 13.89 19.26
C PRO A 171 19.03 14.19 18.12
N CYS A 172 18.38 15.37 18.20
CA CYS A 172 17.42 15.87 17.19
C CYS A 172 17.67 17.35 16.81
N GLN A 173 18.89 17.87 17.00
CA GLN A 173 19.21 19.27 16.74
C GLN A 173 19.31 19.60 15.24
N THR A 174 19.82 18.67 14.44
CA THR A 174 19.92 18.82 12.99
C THR A 174 18.94 17.92 12.26
N PHE A 175 18.58 18.26 11.03
CA PHE A 175 17.71 17.42 10.19
C PHE A 175 18.23 15.98 10.08
N GLN A 176 19.53 15.79 9.85
CA GLN A 176 20.10 14.45 9.75
C GLN A 176 20.02 13.67 11.07
N GLN A 177 20.16 14.33 12.21
CA GLN A 177 19.98 13.72 13.53
C GLN A 177 18.53 13.30 13.74
N ARG A 178 17.55 14.18 13.44
CA ARG A 178 16.11 13.89 13.50
C ARG A 178 15.77 12.65 12.70
N TRP A 179 16.20 12.61 11.45
CA TRP A 179 15.94 11.47 10.57
C TRP A 179 16.58 10.17 11.08
N ASN A 180 17.83 10.20 11.52
CA ASN A 180 18.50 9.04 12.08
C ASN A 180 17.82 8.56 13.36
N THR A 181 17.44 9.48 14.25
CA THR A 181 16.70 9.19 15.49
C THR A 181 15.35 8.56 15.18
N PHE A 182 14.57 9.14 14.25
CA PHE A 182 13.30 8.58 13.80
C PHE A 182 13.48 7.14 13.29
N ARG A 183 14.43 6.90 12.40
CA ARG A 183 14.69 5.55 11.85
C ARG A 183 15.04 4.54 12.94
N TYR A 184 15.87 4.94 13.89
CA TYR A 184 16.24 4.08 15.00
C TYR A 184 15.05 3.78 15.92
N LEU A 185 14.26 4.79 16.27
CA LEU A 185 13.05 4.61 17.08
C LEU A 185 12.00 3.74 16.34
N ARG A 186 11.84 3.96 15.04
CA ARG A 186 10.98 3.11 14.19
C ARG A 186 11.35 1.63 14.28
N GLU A 187 12.63 1.29 14.16
CA GLU A 187 13.08 -0.11 14.30
C GLU A 187 12.75 -0.69 15.67
N ARG A 188 12.90 0.09 16.72
CA ARG A 188 12.55 -0.33 18.09
C ARG A 188 11.05 -0.53 18.25
N ILE A 189 10.24 0.39 17.75
CA ILE A 189 8.77 0.32 17.83
C ILE A 189 8.25 -0.90 17.05
N LEU A 190 8.75 -1.15 15.85
CA LEU A 190 8.40 -2.34 15.08
C LEU A 190 8.80 -3.66 15.76
N ASN A 191 9.66 -3.62 16.77
CA ASN A 191 10.05 -4.76 17.60
C ASN A 191 9.30 -4.86 18.94
N LEU A 192 8.41 -3.91 19.25
CA LEU A 192 7.49 -4.04 20.38
C LEU A 192 6.48 -5.17 20.16
N ASP A 193 5.90 -5.64 21.24
CA ASP A 193 4.75 -6.53 21.16
C ASP A 193 3.57 -5.79 20.51
N GLN A 194 3.14 -6.27 19.37
CA GLN A 194 2.10 -5.61 18.58
C GLN A 194 0.72 -5.71 19.24
N ASN A 195 0.49 -6.71 20.10
CA ASN A 195 -0.77 -6.85 20.87
C ASN A 195 -0.88 -5.82 22.00
N CYS A 196 0.24 -5.29 22.46
CA CYS A 196 0.33 -4.31 23.52
C CYS A 196 1.09 -3.05 23.04
N LEU A 197 0.92 -2.67 21.77
CA LEU A 197 1.69 -1.59 21.15
C LEU A 197 1.55 -0.28 21.93
N GLU A 198 0.33 0.11 22.32
CA GLU A 198 0.11 1.33 23.09
C GLU A 198 0.87 1.32 24.41
N GLN A 199 0.79 0.22 25.17
CA GLN A 199 1.54 0.08 26.41
C GLN A 199 3.04 0.15 26.17
N GLY A 200 3.56 -0.53 25.15
CA GLY A 200 4.96 -0.49 24.79
C GLY A 200 5.45 0.91 24.39
N LEU A 201 4.62 1.67 23.70
CA LEU A 201 4.88 3.07 23.33
C LEU A 201 4.89 3.97 24.58
N ASN A 202 3.87 3.86 25.43
CA ASN A 202 3.78 4.61 26.69
C ASN A 202 4.99 4.33 27.59
N ASP A 203 5.40 3.06 27.70
CA ASP A 203 6.57 2.67 28.48
C ASP A 203 7.86 3.23 27.87
N MET A 204 8.04 3.13 26.55
CA MET A 204 9.23 3.61 25.84
C MET A 204 9.40 5.12 25.94
N PHE A 205 8.30 5.86 25.85
CA PHE A 205 8.24 7.31 25.83
C PHE A 205 7.65 7.93 27.09
N ALA A 206 7.78 7.27 28.25
CA ALA A 206 7.18 7.66 29.52
C ALA A 206 7.53 9.09 30.02
N ARG A 207 8.51 9.75 29.40
CA ARG A 207 8.90 11.14 29.69
C ARG A 207 8.11 12.18 28.93
N TYR A 208 7.28 11.76 27.98
CA TYR A 208 6.57 12.62 27.04
C TYR A 208 5.07 12.39 27.18
N ASP A 209 4.30 13.47 27.10
CA ASP A 209 2.83 13.40 27.03
C ASP A 209 2.44 13.36 25.54
N ILE A 210 2.12 12.16 25.02
CA ILE A 210 1.85 11.95 23.60
C ILE A 210 0.42 11.44 23.44
N ASP A 211 -0.43 12.19 22.70
CA ASP A 211 -1.72 11.69 22.21
C ASP A 211 -1.53 10.79 20.99
N TRP A 212 -1.36 9.48 21.23
CA TRP A 212 -1.16 8.50 20.15
C TRP A 212 -2.34 8.41 19.17
N TYR A 213 -3.51 8.88 19.58
CA TYR A 213 -4.74 8.87 18.77
C TYR A 213 -5.07 10.25 18.18
N GLY A 214 -4.30 11.28 18.48
CA GLY A 214 -4.50 12.63 17.94
C GLY A 214 -4.49 12.63 16.40
N PRO A 215 -3.42 12.13 15.76
CA PRO A 215 -3.31 12.18 14.30
C PRO A 215 -4.43 11.44 13.56
N ILE A 216 -4.89 10.29 14.03
CA ILE A 216 -5.92 9.52 13.30
C ILE A 216 -7.29 10.20 13.29
N LYS A 217 -7.61 11.00 14.31
CA LYS A 217 -8.88 11.73 14.38
C LYS A 217 -9.07 12.65 13.18
N GLU A 218 -7.97 13.26 12.71
CA GLU A 218 -7.97 14.18 11.58
C GLU A 218 -7.70 13.48 10.24
N LYS A 219 -6.81 12.48 10.24
CA LYS A 219 -6.26 11.90 9.02
C LYS A 219 -7.02 10.70 8.46
N GLY A 220 -7.84 10.01 9.24
CA GLY A 220 -8.60 8.85 8.77
C GLY A 220 -9.88 9.24 8.03
N MET A 221 -10.33 8.44 7.07
CA MET A 221 -11.69 8.54 6.52
C MET A 221 -12.76 8.18 7.57
N THR A 222 -14.02 8.39 7.22
CA THR A 222 -15.20 7.90 7.95
C THR A 222 -15.83 6.71 7.22
N TRP A 223 -16.65 5.90 7.90
CA TRP A 223 -17.39 4.81 7.26
C TRP A 223 -18.32 5.31 6.16
N SER A 224 -18.97 6.49 6.32
CA SER A 224 -19.79 7.07 5.26
C SER A 224 -18.99 7.33 3.97
N GLN A 225 -17.75 7.81 4.08
CA GLN A 225 -16.88 8.02 2.93
C GLN A 225 -16.44 6.68 2.29
N VAL A 226 -16.21 5.64 3.10
CA VAL A 226 -15.90 4.30 2.59
C VAL A 226 -17.10 3.69 1.86
N GLU A 227 -18.34 3.86 2.38
CA GLU A 227 -19.57 3.42 1.72
C GLU A 227 -19.76 4.16 0.39
N GLU A 228 -19.62 5.50 0.38
CA GLU A 228 -19.71 6.32 -0.85
C GLU A 228 -18.68 5.85 -1.90
N LEU A 229 -17.45 5.58 -1.51
CA LEU A 229 -16.41 5.07 -2.41
C LEU A 229 -16.76 3.68 -2.96
N ALA A 230 -17.33 2.79 -2.13
CA ALA A 230 -17.71 1.44 -2.54
C ALA A 230 -18.87 1.42 -3.55
N ASP A 231 -19.71 2.47 -3.57
CA ASP A 231 -20.80 2.62 -4.52
C ASP A 231 -20.33 3.16 -5.89
N LEU A 232 -19.09 3.64 -5.99
CA LEU A 232 -18.52 4.15 -7.24
C LEU A 232 -17.99 2.99 -8.12
N PRO A 233 -18.37 2.95 -9.40
CA PRO A 233 -17.87 1.92 -10.32
C PRO A 233 -16.34 1.90 -10.49
N LEU A 234 -15.67 3.01 -10.20
CA LEU A 234 -14.21 3.17 -10.31
C LEU A 234 -13.45 2.70 -9.08
N CYS A 235 -14.11 2.61 -7.91
CA CYS A 235 -13.44 2.30 -6.66
C CYS A 235 -13.77 0.88 -6.18
N THR A 236 -12.75 0.16 -5.76
CA THR A 236 -12.89 -1.12 -5.06
C THR A 236 -12.36 -0.97 -3.65
N ILE A 237 -13.08 -1.49 -2.65
CA ILE A 237 -12.61 -1.54 -1.27
C ILE A 237 -12.04 -2.92 -0.96
N GLY A 238 -10.83 -2.96 -0.46
CA GLY A 238 -10.14 -4.16 -0.01
C GLY A 238 -9.79 -4.11 1.47
N GLY A 239 -9.30 -5.21 2.04
CA GLY A 239 -8.92 -5.32 3.46
C GLY A 239 -7.45 -5.01 3.70
N HIS A 240 -7.17 -4.46 4.90
CA HIS A 240 -5.82 -4.16 5.38
C HIS A 240 -5.67 -4.42 6.89
N THR A 241 -6.31 -5.47 7.39
CA THR A 241 -6.45 -5.84 8.82
C THR A 241 -7.36 -4.90 9.62
N VAL A 242 -7.40 -5.09 10.94
CA VAL A 242 -8.08 -4.19 11.89
C VAL A 242 -7.14 -3.07 12.31
N SER A 243 -6.06 -3.41 13.02
CA SER A 243 -5.19 -2.47 13.72
C SER A 243 -3.85 -2.17 13.01
N HIS A 244 -3.64 -2.72 11.79
CA HIS A 244 -2.42 -2.57 11.00
C HIS A 244 -1.15 -3.13 11.69
N PRO A 245 -1.16 -4.35 12.26
CA PRO A 245 -0.02 -4.91 12.96
C PRO A 245 1.02 -5.51 12.00
N SER A 246 2.26 -5.68 12.47
CA SER A 246 3.22 -6.58 11.84
C SER A 246 2.80 -8.04 12.07
N LEU A 247 2.12 -8.65 11.10
CA LEU A 247 1.45 -9.94 11.25
C LEU A 247 2.36 -11.07 11.75
N LYS A 248 3.63 -11.12 11.32
CA LYS A 248 4.60 -12.12 11.81
C LYS A 248 4.92 -12.00 13.30
N LYS A 249 4.61 -10.88 13.93
CA LYS A 249 4.96 -10.60 15.34
C LYS A 249 3.83 -10.88 16.32
N ILE A 250 2.70 -11.31 15.82
CA ILE A 250 1.56 -11.81 16.59
C ILE A 250 1.37 -13.31 16.36
N SER A 251 0.58 -13.98 17.18
CA SER A 251 0.29 -15.40 17.04
C SER A 251 -0.44 -15.72 15.73
N PRO A 252 -0.45 -16.97 15.27
CA PRO A 252 -1.23 -17.36 14.10
C PRO A 252 -2.72 -17.07 14.22
N GLU A 253 -3.27 -17.28 15.41
CA GLU A 253 -4.68 -17.08 15.74
C GLU A 253 -5.04 -15.59 15.67
N GLU A 254 -4.21 -14.74 16.26
CA GLU A 254 -4.37 -13.29 16.23
C GLU A 254 -4.21 -12.74 14.81
N ALA A 255 -3.23 -13.23 14.04
CA ALA A 255 -3.05 -12.82 12.65
C ALA A 255 -4.27 -13.18 11.79
N GLU A 256 -4.85 -14.36 11.99
CA GLU A 256 -6.09 -14.75 11.31
C GLU A 256 -7.28 -13.90 11.75
N GLN A 257 -7.38 -13.59 13.04
CA GLN A 257 -8.43 -12.73 13.58
C GLN A 257 -8.34 -11.32 13.02
N GLU A 258 -7.16 -10.69 13.02
CA GLU A 258 -6.91 -9.36 12.44
C GLU A 258 -7.33 -9.27 10.97
N ILE A 259 -7.03 -10.28 10.18
CA ILE A 259 -7.42 -10.32 8.77
C ILE A 259 -8.92 -10.53 8.62
N ARG A 260 -9.49 -11.51 9.33
CA ARG A 260 -10.90 -11.90 9.22
C ARG A 260 -11.83 -10.78 9.68
N GLU A 261 -11.62 -10.27 10.89
CA GLU A 261 -12.47 -9.22 11.45
C GLU A 261 -12.41 -7.94 10.63
N GLY A 262 -11.23 -7.57 10.11
CA GLY A 262 -11.09 -6.44 9.20
C GLY A 262 -11.93 -6.61 7.94
N ILE A 263 -11.86 -7.77 7.29
CA ILE A 263 -12.66 -8.11 6.10
C ILE A 263 -14.16 -8.10 6.39
N GLU A 264 -14.57 -8.77 7.46
CA GLU A 264 -15.99 -8.89 7.85
C GLU A 264 -16.57 -7.53 8.20
N ARG A 265 -15.82 -6.69 8.92
CA ARG A 265 -16.26 -5.36 9.27
C ARG A 265 -16.44 -4.47 8.04
N ILE A 266 -15.49 -4.46 7.12
CA ILE A 266 -15.63 -3.72 5.85
C ILE A 266 -16.87 -4.21 5.11
N ALA A 267 -17.03 -5.53 4.95
CA ALA A 267 -18.16 -6.12 4.22
C ALA A 267 -19.53 -5.74 4.80
N GLN A 268 -19.64 -5.57 6.13
CA GLN A 268 -20.86 -5.12 6.80
C GLN A 268 -21.27 -3.70 6.37
N PHE A 269 -20.30 -2.78 6.25
CA PHE A 269 -20.56 -1.41 5.85
C PHE A 269 -20.84 -1.28 4.34
N ILE A 270 -19.95 -1.81 3.50
CA ILE A 270 -20.10 -1.70 2.04
C ILE A 270 -21.16 -2.63 1.45
N LYS A 271 -21.72 -3.58 2.24
CA LYS A 271 -22.73 -4.57 1.83
C LYS A 271 -22.32 -5.43 0.63
N GLN A 272 -21.01 -5.62 0.47
CA GLN A 272 -20.40 -6.41 -0.59
C GLN A 272 -19.26 -7.27 0.00
N PRO A 273 -18.94 -8.43 -0.59
CA PRO A 273 -17.81 -9.22 -0.13
C PRO A 273 -16.47 -8.52 -0.43
N VAL A 274 -15.58 -8.51 0.54
CA VAL A 274 -14.20 -8.07 0.35
C VAL A 274 -13.40 -9.20 -0.30
N ARG A 275 -12.88 -8.95 -1.49
CA ARG A 275 -12.21 -9.97 -2.31
C ARG A 275 -10.69 -9.81 -2.40
N TYR A 276 -10.19 -8.65 -2.03
CA TYR A 276 -8.79 -8.27 -2.19
C TYR A 276 -8.20 -7.79 -0.87
N PHE A 277 -6.90 -8.02 -0.69
CA PHE A 277 -6.21 -7.72 0.55
C PHE A 277 -4.81 -7.14 0.28
N ALA A 278 -4.35 -6.23 1.11
CA ALA A 278 -2.95 -5.84 1.19
C ALA A 278 -2.42 -6.13 2.60
N TYR A 279 -1.19 -6.61 2.67
CA TYR A 279 -0.57 -6.90 3.96
C TYR A 279 0.04 -5.64 4.56
N PRO A 280 -0.25 -5.29 5.84
CA PRO A 280 0.44 -4.21 6.56
C PRO A 280 1.96 -4.35 6.46
N TYR A 281 2.65 -3.24 6.18
CA TYR A 281 4.09 -3.19 5.89
C TYR A 281 4.54 -4.06 4.70
N GLY A 282 4.00 -5.23 4.53
CA GLY A 282 4.06 -6.12 3.37
C GLY A 282 5.44 -6.59 2.92
N THR A 283 6.48 -6.51 3.77
CA THR A 283 7.80 -7.04 3.45
C THR A 283 8.01 -8.45 4.04
N PRO A 284 9.02 -9.21 3.59
CA PRO A 284 9.31 -10.54 4.15
C PRO A 284 9.63 -10.56 5.65
N HIS A 285 9.86 -9.39 6.26
CA HIS A 285 10.06 -9.27 7.70
C HIS A 285 8.73 -9.32 8.48
N GLU A 286 7.65 -8.86 7.87
CA GLU A 286 6.33 -8.73 8.51
C GLU A 286 5.34 -9.80 8.07
N ILE A 287 5.58 -10.49 6.94
CA ILE A 287 4.69 -11.53 6.40
C ILE A 287 5.47 -12.72 5.85
N GLY A 288 4.80 -13.88 5.69
CA GLY A 288 5.38 -15.09 5.12
C GLY A 288 4.34 -16.15 4.75
N GLU A 289 4.76 -17.39 4.61
CA GLU A 289 3.92 -18.52 4.17
C GLU A 289 2.71 -18.75 5.09
N ARG A 290 2.80 -18.40 6.38
CA ARG A 290 1.70 -18.48 7.33
C ARG A 290 0.55 -17.54 6.93
N GLU A 291 0.86 -16.28 6.66
CA GLU A 291 -0.10 -15.27 6.28
C GLU A 291 -0.71 -15.57 4.90
N PHE A 292 0.09 -16.05 3.96
CA PHE A 292 -0.42 -16.46 2.64
C PHE A 292 -1.46 -17.57 2.75
N ARG A 293 -1.23 -18.57 3.63
CA ARG A 293 -2.21 -19.65 3.90
C ARG A 293 -3.47 -19.15 4.61
N ILE A 294 -3.35 -18.16 5.48
CA ILE A 294 -4.52 -17.52 6.12
C ILE A 294 -5.40 -16.89 5.03
N ILE A 295 -4.81 -16.09 4.16
CA ILE A 295 -5.50 -15.44 3.05
C ILE A 295 -6.19 -16.47 2.13
N GLU A 296 -5.52 -17.58 1.80
CA GLU A 296 -6.11 -18.66 1.00
C GLU A 296 -7.33 -19.28 1.70
N ARG A 297 -7.24 -19.58 3.01
CA ARG A 297 -8.36 -20.15 3.78
C ARG A 297 -9.56 -19.21 3.89
N LEU A 298 -9.31 -17.91 3.95
CA LEU A 298 -10.36 -16.88 4.00
C LEU A 298 -11.00 -16.60 2.63
N GLY A 299 -10.52 -17.25 1.55
CA GLY A 299 -11.10 -17.13 0.22
C GLY A 299 -10.81 -15.80 -0.48
N ILE A 300 -9.81 -15.07 -0.05
CA ILE A 300 -9.36 -13.84 -0.70
C ILE A 300 -8.76 -14.18 -2.06
N GLN A 301 -9.22 -13.47 -3.09
CA GLN A 301 -8.87 -13.76 -4.48
C GLN A 301 -7.49 -13.25 -4.87
N LEU A 302 -7.14 -12.02 -4.47
CA LEU A 302 -5.81 -11.45 -4.69
C LEU A 302 -5.30 -10.80 -3.40
N ALA A 303 -4.03 -11.04 -3.08
CA ALA A 303 -3.37 -10.32 -1.99
C ALA A 303 -1.99 -9.79 -2.40
N PHE A 304 -1.67 -8.61 -1.88
CA PHE A 304 -0.56 -7.79 -2.33
C PHE A 304 0.46 -7.53 -1.23
N MET A 305 1.74 -7.72 -1.59
CA MET A 305 2.90 -7.38 -0.78
C MET A 305 3.38 -5.96 -1.06
N ALA A 306 4.23 -5.41 -0.19
CA ALA A 306 5.04 -4.22 -0.48
C ALA A 306 6.39 -4.58 -1.17
N HIS A 307 6.47 -5.74 -1.79
CA HIS A 307 7.66 -6.19 -2.52
C HIS A 307 7.69 -5.56 -3.91
N GLN A 308 8.82 -4.89 -4.23
CA GLN A 308 9.00 -4.21 -5.52
C GLN A 308 9.01 -5.19 -6.69
N GLY A 309 8.00 -5.10 -7.54
CA GLY A 309 7.91 -5.95 -8.73
C GLY A 309 6.70 -5.66 -9.59
N CYS A 310 6.78 -6.14 -10.82
CA CYS A 310 5.67 -6.07 -11.77
C CYS A 310 4.90 -7.36 -11.79
N ILE A 311 3.67 -7.31 -12.24
CA ILE A 311 2.88 -8.51 -12.49
C ILE A 311 3.42 -9.21 -13.73
N THR A 312 3.80 -10.47 -13.56
CA THR A 312 4.32 -11.35 -14.60
C THR A 312 3.45 -12.59 -14.72
N VAL A 313 3.64 -13.36 -15.80
CA VAL A 313 2.95 -14.65 -15.97
C VAL A 313 3.20 -15.61 -14.79
N ASP A 314 4.41 -15.57 -14.21
CA ASP A 314 4.72 -16.44 -13.06
C ASP A 314 3.99 -16.00 -11.78
N ASN A 315 3.76 -14.70 -11.58
CA ASN A 315 2.99 -14.20 -10.44
C ASN A 315 1.54 -14.68 -10.45
N MET A 316 0.96 -14.94 -11.63
CA MET A 316 -0.41 -15.45 -11.75
C MET A 316 -0.63 -16.82 -11.05
N LYS A 317 0.45 -17.53 -10.72
CA LYS A 317 0.40 -18.78 -9.95
C LYS A 317 0.36 -18.57 -8.43
N HIS A 318 0.58 -17.35 -7.98
CA HIS A 318 0.80 -17.00 -6.57
C HIS A 318 -0.01 -15.76 -6.19
N VAL A 319 -1.33 -15.88 -6.31
CA VAL A 319 -2.30 -14.77 -6.15
C VAL A 319 -2.33 -14.15 -4.75
N THR A 320 -1.83 -14.87 -3.75
CA THR A 320 -1.77 -14.40 -2.35
C THR A 320 -0.48 -13.64 -2.00
N ARG A 321 0.40 -13.40 -2.97
CA ARG A 321 1.70 -12.71 -2.77
C ARG A 321 2.13 -11.90 -3.98
N LEU A 322 1.18 -11.16 -4.56
CA LEU A 322 1.43 -10.32 -5.73
C LEU A 322 2.32 -9.13 -5.37
N PRO A 323 3.34 -8.82 -6.20
CA PRO A 323 4.18 -7.66 -5.97
C PRO A 323 3.48 -6.37 -6.38
N ARG A 324 3.90 -5.25 -5.78
CA ARG A 324 3.51 -3.90 -6.18
C ARG A 324 4.73 -3.03 -6.42
N VAL A 325 4.54 -1.94 -7.12
CA VAL A 325 5.55 -0.90 -7.30
C VAL A 325 5.15 0.31 -6.46
N TYR A 326 6.04 0.72 -5.59
CA TYR A 326 5.87 1.92 -4.80
C TYR A 326 5.95 3.16 -5.72
N LEU A 327 4.88 3.95 -5.78
CA LEU A 327 4.87 5.18 -6.56
C LEU A 327 5.55 6.29 -5.76
N LYS A 328 6.63 6.82 -6.30
CA LYS A 328 7.40 7.92 -5.69
C LYS A 328 7.44 9.13 -6.61
N GLU A 329 7.17 10.27 -6.02
CA GLU A 329 7.41 11.58 -6.59
C GLU A 329 8.86 12.04 -6.41
#